data_0627099927092f6c2c29b076b4ca0f35
#
_entry.id   0627099927092f6c2c29b076b4ca0f35
#
_cell.length_a   1.000
_cell.length_b   1.000
_cell.length_c   1.000
_cell.angle_alpha   90.00
_cell.angle_beta   90.00
_cell.angle_gamma   90.00
#
_symmetry.space_group_name_H-M   'P 1'
#
loop_
_entity.id
_entity.type
_entity.pdbx_description
1 polymer ?
#
loop_
_entity_poly.entity_id
_entity_poly.type
_entity_poly.pdbx_seq_one_letter_code
_entity_poly.pdbx_strand_id
1 'polypeptide(L)'
;MRITPASRENAKQFDTVFAITEAVMGFVPNSMLIMARDPALLAAFSELSALIVIRPGRLDPGLKALIMYMVSRSAGCQYCAAHSANLAALRDVATHKIEALGQFEQSLEFSEAERAALRFAQAAGQVPNAVGNTEFAELRRHFDDDQILEMVAVLALLGFLNRWNDALATPLEEGPRNFAECHLTGIGWKAGKHLDTIPLNPHPRRSIPLRAQLFLWLLRRWRPRPRPSKYNSFPGATP
;
A
#
# COMPACT_ATOMS: atom_id res chain seq x y z
N MET A 1 -6.49 -14.73 15.02
CA MET A 1 -7.04 -13.37 15.23
C MET A 1 -7.17 -13.07 16.72
N ARG A 2 -6.80 -11.85 17.17
CA ARG A 2 -6.78 -11.48 18.62
C ARG A 2 -7.97 -10.63 19.06
N ILE A 3 -8.65 -9.95 18.12
CA ILE A 3 -9.85 -9.15 18.36
C ILE A 3 -10.91 -9.51 17.31
N THR A 4 -12.13 -9.82 17.75
CA THR A 4 -13.25 -10.11 16.85
C THR A 4 -13.64 -8.87 16.06
N PRO A 5 -13.75 -8.92 14.73
CA PRO A 5 -14.23 -7.81 13.91
C PRO A 5 -15.65 -7.37 14.29
N ALA A 6 -16.02 -6.16 13.94
CA ALA A 6 -17.41 -5.75 13.99
C ALA A 6 -18.22 -6.57 12.98
N SER A 7 -19.48 -6.88 13.33
CA SER A 7 -20.42 -7.42 12.34
C SER A 7 -20.69 -6.36 11.25
N ARG A 8 -20.96 -6.80 10.03
CA ARG A 8 -21.35 -5.87 8.97
C ARG A 8 -22.61 -5.08 9.29
N GLU A 9 -23.49 -5.67 10.08
CA GLU A 9 -24.70 -4.98 10.54
C GLU A 9 -24.38 -3.77 11.41
N ASN A 10 -23.43 -3.91 12.33
CA ASN A 10 -22.96 -2.82 13.18
C ASN A 10 -22.11 -1.79 12.44
N ALA A 11 -21.66 -2.10 11.22
CA ALA A 11 -20.84 -1.25 10.38
C ALA A 11 -21.58 -0.70 9.14
N LYS A 12 -22.90 -0.79 9.09
CA LYS A 12 -23.72 -0.34 7.92
C LYS A 12 -23.47 1.11 7.49
N GLN A 13 -23.14 1.99 8.41
CA GLN A 13 -22.79 3.38 8.11
C GLN A 13 -21.57 3.52 7.18
N PHE A 14 -20.73 2.48 7.07
CA PHE A 14 -19.57 2.42 6.19
C PHE A 14 -19.79 1.65 4.89
N ASP A 15 -21.03 1.29 4.54
CA ASP A 15 -21.34 0.52 3.32
C ASP A 15 -20.76 1.16 2.06
N THR A 16 -20.77 2.50 1.95
CA THR A 16 -20.17 3.22 0.82
C THR A 16 -18.64 3.09 0.81
N VAL A 17 -18.00 3.23 1.97
CA VAL A 17 -16.54 3.06 2.11
C VAL A 17 -16.13 1.64 1.75
N PHE A 18 -16.85 0.65 2.25
CA PHE A 18 -16.59 -0.76 1.93
C PHE A 18 -16.80 -1.06 0.45
N ALA A 19 -17.85 -0.51 -0.18
CA ALA A 19 -18.09 -0.69 -1.61
C ALA A 19 -16.96 -0.08 -2.48
N ILE A 20 -16.45 1.11 -2.12
CA ILE A 20 -15.31 1.73 -2.79
C ILE A 20 -14.05 0.88 -2.60
N THR A 21 -13.79 0.41 -1.37
CA THR A 21 -12.62 -0.42 -1.07
C THR A 21 -12.67 -1.74 -1.83
N GLU A 22 -13.83 -2.40 -1.85
CA GLU A 22 -14.05 -3.63 -2.62
C GLU A 22 -13.83 -3.42 -4.13
N ALA A 23 -14.25 -2.27 -4.67
CA ALA A 23 -14.02 -1.94 -6.08
C ALA A 23 -12.54 -1.72 -6.43
N VAL A 24 -11.74 -1.23 -5.48
CA VAL A 24 -10.30 -0.97 -5.68
C VAL A 24 -9.46 -2.22 -5.42
N MET A 25 -9.81 -3.01 -4.40
CA MET A 25 -9.00 -4.13 -3.91
C MET A 25 -9.58 -5.51 -4.24
N GLY A 26 -10.85 -5.58 -4.66
CA GLY A 26 -11.57 -6.83 -4.88
C GLY A 26 -12.24 -7.43 -3.64
N PHE A 27 -12.02 -6.86 -2.46
CA PHE A 27 -12.55 -7.30 -1.16
C PHE A 27 -12.52 -6.16 -0.15
N VAL A 28 -13.18 -6.34 1.00
CA VAL A 28 -13.06 -5.44 2.16
C VAL A 28 -12.01 -6.02 3.11
N PRO A 29 -10.91 -5.31 3.40
CA PRO A 29 -9.86 -5.80 4.30
C PRO A 29 -10.39 -6.08 5.71
N ASN A 30 -9.99 -7.21 6.29
CA ASN A 30 -10.33 -7.59 7.66
C ASN A 30 -9.86 -6.56 8.69
N SER A 31 -8.77 -5.87 8.40
CA SER A 31 -8.29 -4.74 9.19
C SER A 31 -9.33 -3.63 9.33
N MET A 32 -10.09 -3.32 8.27
CA MET A 32 -11.16 -2.32 8.31
C MET A 32 -12.37 -2.80 9.11
N LEU A 33 -12.70 -4.09 9.05
CA LEU A 33 -13.77 -4.68 9.87
C LEU A 33 -13.41 -4.66 11.37
N ILE A 34 -12.12 -4.80 11.71
CA ILE A 34 -11.64 -4.63 13.08
C ILE A 34 -11.73 -3.16 13.49
N MET A 35 -11.28 -2.22 12.62
CA MET A 35 -11.39 -0.78 12.89
C MET A 35 -12.82 -0.30 13.04
N ALA A 36 -13.79 -0.94 12.39
CA ALA A 36 -15.21 -0.61 12.49
C ALA A 36 -15.80 -0.77 13.89
N ARG A 37 -15.09 -1.39 14.84
CA ARG A 37 -15.43 -1.40 16.27
C ARG A 37 -15.35 0.00 16.91
N ASP A 38 -14.51 0.87 16.32
CA ASP A 38 -14.46 2.30 16.60
C ASP A 38 -14.80 3.06 15.31
N PRO A 39 -16.05 3.53 15.17
CA PRO A 39 -16.50 4.23 13.98
C PRO A 39 -15.70 5.49 13.66
N ALA A 40 -15.23 6.22 14.66
CA ALA A 40 -14.44 7.43 14.45
C ALA A 40 -13.05 7.09 13.89
N LEU A 41 -12.43 6.02 14.39
CA LEU A 41 -11.14 5.52 13.87
C LEU A 41 -11.27 5.07 12.41
N LEU A 42 -12.32 4.28 12.08
CA LEU A 42 -12.51 3.82 10.70
C LEU A 42 -12.78 4.98 9.75
N ALA A 43 -13.55 5.99 10.16
CA ALA A 43 -13.81 7.17 9.35
C ALA A 43 -12.50 7.93 9.04
N ALA A 44 -11.73 8.28 10.08
CA ALA A 44 -10.46 9.00 9.93
C ALA A 44 -9.44 8.21 9.10
N PHE A 45 -9.32 6.90 9.35
CA PHE A 45 -8.46 6.01 8.57
C PHE A 45 -8.86 5.96 7.09
N SER A 46 -10.16 5.87 6.81
CA SER A 46 -10.68 5.78 5.44
C SER A 46 -10.40 7.05 4.65
N GLU A 47 -10.57 8.23 5.26
CA GLU A 47 -10.23 9.52 4.65
C GLU A 47 -8.74 9.63 4.37
N LEU A 48 -7.89 9.33 5.35
CA LEU A 48 -6.44 9.37 5.20
C LEU A 48 -5.96 8.38 4.14
N SER A 49 -6.46 7.15 4.15
CA SER A 49 -6.14 6.11 3.19
C SER A 49 -6.57 6.49 1.77
N ALA A 50 -7.76 7.08 1.60
CA ALA A 50 -8.23 7.57 0.32
C ALA A 50 -7.32 8.66 -0.26
N LEU A 51 -6.86 9.60 0.58
CA LEU A 51 -5.94 10.67 0.17
C LEU A 51 -4.57 10.13 -0.25
N ILE A 52 -4.05 9.14 0.45
CA ILE A 52 -2.68 8.64 0.23
C ILE A 52 -2.64 7.56 -0.85
N VAL A 53 -3.59 6.61 -0.84
CA VAL A 53 -3.52 5.41 -1.68
C VAL A 53 -4.38 5.51 -2.94
N ILE A 54 -5.60 6.07 -2.80
CA ILE A 54 -6.61 6.05 -3.88
C ILE A 54 -6.51 7.28 -4.76
N ARG A 55 -6.36 8.47 -4.17
CA ARG A 55 -6.27 9.71 -4.93
C ARG A 55 -5.06 9.65 -5.87
N PRO A 56 -5.24 10.01 -7.16
CA PRO A 56 -4.13 10.17 -8.07
C PRO A 56 -3.11 11.18 -7.52
N GLY A 57 -1.87 10.74 -7.40
CA GLY A 57 -0.75 11.53 -6.90
C GLY A 57 0.26 11.84 -8.02
N ARG A 58 1.49 12.11 -7.63
CA ARG A 58 2.63 12.35 -8.53
C ARG A 58 3.44 11.10 -8.80
N LEU A 59 3.34 10.10 -7.90
CA LEU A 59 3.99 8.82 -8.07
C LEU A 59 3.17 7.91 -8.98
N ASP A 60 3.87 7.10 -9.75
CA ASP A 60 3.26 5.98 -10.46
C ASP A 60 2.55 5.05 -9.48
N PRO A 61 1.28 4.65 -9.76
CA PRO A 61 0.52 3.81 -8.83
C PRO A 61 1.15 2.43 -8.57
N GLY A 62 1.83 1.86 -9.57
CA GLY A 62 2.56 0.59 -9.42
C GLY A 62 3.76 0.76 -8.51
N LEU A 63 4.58 1.80 -8.73
CA LEU A 63 5.71 2.12 -7.85
C LEU A 63 5.25 2.36 -6.41
N LYS A 64 4.13 3.08 -6.22
CA LYS A 64 3.54 3.29 -4.89
C LYS A 64 3.23 1.95 -4.19
N ALA A 65 2.66 0.99 -4.91
CA ALA A 65 2.36 -0.33 -4.35
C ALA A 65 3.63 -1.16 -4.06
N LEU A 66 4.68 -1.03 -4.89
CA LEU A 66 5.99 -1.65 -4.61
C LEU A 66 6.66 -1.06 -3.36
N ILE A 67 6.57 0.26 -3.15
CA ILE A 67 7.02 0.94 -1.93
C ILE A 67 6.25 0.40 -0.71
N MET A 68 4.92 0.27 -0.81
CA MET A 68 4.08 -0.32 0.26
C MET A 68 4.51 -1.75 0.60
N TYR A 69 4.83 -2.56 -0.42
CA TYR A 69 5.36 -3.91 -0.21
C TYR A 69 6.70 -3.88 0.54
N MET A 70 7.64 -3.07 0.05
CA MET A 70 9.00 -3.06 0.60
C MET A 70 9.04 -2.60 2.05
N VAL A 71 8.30 -1.53 2.42
CA VAL A 71 8.21 -1.08 3.80
C VAL A 71 7.55 -2.13 4.70
N SER A 72 6.53 -2.84 4.20
CA SER A 72 5.84 -3.88 4.96
C SER A 72 6.70 -5.13 5.17
N ARG A 73 7.45 -5.53 4.15
CA ARG A 73 8.44 -6.60 4.23
C ARG A 73 9.53 -6.26 5.25
N SER A 74 10.08 -5.05 5.19
CA SER A 74 11.12 -4.58 6.11
C SER A 74 10.62 -4.49 7.55
N ALA A 75 9.36 -4.09 7.77
CA ALA A 75 8.71 -4.07 9.07
C ALA A 75 8.28 -5.46 9.58
N GLY A 76 8.39 -6.53 8.75
CA GLY A 76 8.02 -7.89 9.10
C GLY A 76 6.53 -8.22 9.06
N CYS A 77 5.66 -7.31 8.58
CA CYS A 77 4.22 -7.55 8.51
C CYS A 77 3.83 -8.33 7.24
N GLN A 78 3.60 -9.63 7.39
CA GLN A 78 3.27 -10.52 6.27
C GLN A 78 1.88 -10.23 5.66
N TYR A 79 0.92 -9.79 6.48
CA TYR A 79 -0.40 -9.34 6.04
C TYR A 79 -0.27 -8.16 5.06
N CYS A 80 0.42 -7.08 5.49
CA CYS A 80 0.57 -5.89 4.67
C CYS A 80 1.43 -6.15 3.42
N ALA A 81 2.44 -7.01 3.51
CA ALA A 81 3.25 -7.41 2.36
C ALA A 81 2.40 -8.12 1.29
N ALA A 82 1.57 -9.10 1.68
CA ALA A 82 0.67 -9.79 0.76
C ALA A 82 -0.33 -8.83 0.09
N HIS A 83 -0.96 -7.95 0.88
CA HIS A 83 -1.89 -6.94 0.37
C HIS A 83 -1.24 -5.98 -0.62
N SER A 84 -0.03 -5.50 -0.31
CA SER A 84 0.68 -4.55 -1.16
C SER A 84 1.13 -5.17 -2.48
N ALA A 85 1.58 -6.43 -2.46
CA ALA A 85 1.96 -7.16 -3.68
C ALA A 85 0.74 -7.45 -4.57
N ASN A 86 -0.38 -7.90 -3.97
CA ASN A 86 -1.62 -8.07 -4.70
C ASN A 86 -2.13 -6.75 -5.30
N LEU A 87 -2.01 -5.64 -4.56
CA LEU A 87 -2.35 -4.31 -5.06
C LEU A 87 -1.43 -3.87 -6.22
N ALA A 88 -0.13 -4.22 -6.18
CA ALA A 88 0.79 -3.95 -7.28
C ALA A 88 0.34 -4.64 -8.58
N ALA A 89 -0.05 -5.91 -8.50
CA ALA A 89 -0.60 -6.64 -9.64
C ALA A 89 -1.92 -6.01 -10.14
N LEU A 90 -2.81 -5.58 -9.26
CA LEU A 90 -4.03 -4.85 -9.62
C LEU A 90 -3.76 -3.46 -10.24
N ARG A 91 -2.52 -2.97 -10.16
CA ARG A 91 -2.03 -1.73 -10.77
C ARG A 91 -1.09 -1.97 -11.94
N ASP A 92 -1.28 -3.09 -12.63
CA ASP A 92 -0.58 -3.49 -13.84
C ASP A 92 0.94 -3.68 -13.68
N VAL A 93 1.45 -3.86 -12.45
CA VAL A 93 2.83 -4.31 -12.25
C VAL A 93 2.92 -5.79 -12.61
N ALA A 94 3.81 -6.10 -13.53
CA ALA A 94 4.02 -7.48 -13.98
C ALA A 94 4.43 -8.40 -12.82
N THR A 95 3.87 -9.60 -12.77
CA THR A 95 4.12 -10.55 -11.66
C THR A 95 5.59 -10.93 -11.52
N HIS A 96 6.30 -11.12 -12.64
CA HIS A 96 7.74 -11.40 -12.61
C HIS A 96 8.56 -10.25 -11.96
N LYS A 97 8.13 -8.99 -12.11
CA LYS A 97 8.74 -7.85 -11.44
C LYS A 97 8.47 -7.87 -9.93
N ILE A 98 7.27 -8.28 -9.51
CA ILE A 98 6.92 -8.47 -8.10
C ILE A 98 7.75 -9.60 -7.48
N GLU A 99 7.91 -10.72 -8.18
CA GLU A 99 8.76 -11.85 -7.76
C GLU A 99 10.23 -11.46 -7.65
N ALA A 100 10.69 -10.53 -8.50
CA ALA A 100 12.07 -10.00 -8.48
C ALA A 100 12.35 -9.04 -7.32
N LEU A 101 11.35 -8.61 -6.51
CA LEU A 101 11.56 -7.71 -5.37
C LEU A 101 12.52 -8.24 -4.31
N GLY A 102 12.68 -9.57 -4.22
CA GLY A 102 13.69 -10.19 -3.36
C GLY A 102 15.13 -9.84 -3.73
N GLN A 103 15.37 -9.50 -4.99
CA GLN A 103 16.68 -9.23 -5.59
C GLN A 103 16.66 -7.91 -6.39
N PHE A 104 15.88 -6.92 -5.95
CA PHE A 104 15.62 -5.69 -6.70
C PHE A 104 16.90 -4.92 -7.06
N GLU A 105 17.96 -5.06 -6.26
CA GLU A 105 19.24 -4.40 -6.50
C GLU A 105 19.94 -4.90 -7.78
N GLN A 106 19.85 -6.19 -8.06
CA GLN A 106 20.55 -6.86 -9.19
C GLN A 106 19.63 -7.11 -10.38
N SER A 107 18.33 -7.06 -10.17
CA SER A 107 17.35 -7.37 -11.21
C SER A 107 17.25 -6.25 -12.26
N LEU A 108 17.22 -6.61 -13.53
CA LEU A 108 17.03 -5.68 -14.64
C LEU A 108 15.60 -5.14 -14.75
N GLU A 109 14.67 -5.69 -13.94
CA GLU A 109 13.28 -5.26 -13.91
C GLU A 109 13.08 -3.86 -13.29
N PHE A 110 14.07 -3.36 -12.55
CA PHE A 110 13.97 -2.09 -11.84
C PHE A 110 14.91 -1.04 -12.42
N SER A 111 14.38 0.14 -12.68
CA SER A 111 15.15 1.34 -12.98
C SER A 111 15.92 1.84 -11.75
N GLU A 112 16.91 2.70 -11.94
CA GLU A 112 17.64 3.32 -10.82
C GLU A 112 16.73 4.15 -9.92
N ALA A 113 15.73 4.83 -10.49
CA ALA A 113 14.74 5.55 -9.71
C ALA A 113 13.91 4.61 -8.82
N GLU A 114 13.44 3.48 -9.35
CA GLU A 114 12.71 2.49 -8.58
C GLU A 114 13.59 1.87 -7.48
N ARG A 115 14.86 1.53 -7.79
CA ARG A 115 15.79 1.03 -6.77
C ARG A 115 16.00 2.04 -5.64
N ALA A 116 16.19 3.33 -5.96
CA ALA A 116 16.33 4.38 -4.94
C ALA A 116 15.08 4.45 -4.03
N ALA A 117 13.88 4.40 -4.61
CA ALA A 117 12.62 4.39 -3.86
C ALA A 117 12.47 3.14 -2.99
N LEU A 118 12.87 1.97 -3.49
CA LEU A 118 12.79 0.70 -2.74
C LEU A 118 13.82 0.64 -1.61
N ARG A 119 15.06 1.13 -1.79
CA ARG A 119 16.06 1.29 -0.72
C ARG A 119 15.52 2.19 0.38
N PHE A 120 14.98 3.34 0.00
CA PHE A 120 14.38 4.28 0.94
C PHE A 120 13.23 3.63 1.73
N ALA A 121 12.34 2.91 1.06
CA ALA A 121 11.24 2.18 1.71
C ALA A 121 11.75 1.07 2.64
N GLN A 122 12.79 0.35 2.24
CA GLN A 122 13.41 -0.70 3.05
C GLN A 122 14.04 -0.12 4.32
N ALA A 123 14.78 0.98 4.22
CA ALA A 123 15.38 1.67 5.35
C ALA A 123 14.32 2.24 6.30
N ALA A 124 13.27 2.88 5.73
CA ALA A 124 12.19 3.48 6.49
C ALA A 124 11.31 2.46 7.25
N GLY A 125 11.27 1.20 6.76
CA GLY A 125 10.50 0.12 7.40
C GLY A 125 11.19 -0.48 8.63
N GLN A 126 12.45 -0.21 8.86
CA GLN A 126 13.20 -0.73 10.00
C GLN A 126 12.84 -0.04 11.31
N VAL A 127 13.10 -0.72 12.42
CA VAL A 127 12.97 -0.16 13.78
C VAL A 127 14.25 -0.49 14.56
N PRO A 128 15.08 0.50 14.88
CA PRO A 128 14.94 1.94 14.58
C PRO A 128 14.98 2.25 13.08
N ASN A 129 14.39 3.39 12.68
CA ASN A 129 14.40 3.85 11.29
C ASN A 129 15.84 4.04 10.80
N ALA A 130 16.17 3.43 9.66
CA ALA A 130 17.53 3.40 9.11
C ALA A 130 17.74 4.38 7.93
N VAL A 131 16.81 5.30 7.69
CA VAL A 131 17.00 6.33 6.65
C VAL A 131 18.10 7.28 7.06
N GLY A 132 19.19 7.31 6.28
CA GLY A 132 20.30 8.22 6.43
C GLY A 132 20.34 9.30 5.34
N ASN A 133 21.35 10.15 5.42
CA ASN A 133 21.55 11.21 4.42
C ASN A 133 21.89 10.65 3.04
N THR A 134 22.54 9.50 2.97
CA THR A 134 22.92 8.84 1.70
C THR A 134 21.69 8.38 0.93
N GLU A 135 20.77 7.65 1.59
CA GLU A 135 19.52 7.18 0.98
C GLU A 135 18.67 8.35 0.52
N PHE A 136 18.62 9.42 1.33
CA PHE A 136 17.84 10.61 1.00
C PHE A 136 18.46 11.40 -0.16
N ALA A 137 19.77 11.53 -0.21
CA ALA A 137 20.49 12.18 -1.32
C ALA A 137 20.30 11.41 -2.64
N GLU A 138 20.35 10.08 -2.59
CA GLU A 138 20.11 9.24 -3.76
C GLU A 138 18.66 9.38 -4.26
N LEU A 139 17.68 9.38 -3.35
CA LEU A 139 16.27 9.58 -3.68
C LEU A 139 16.03 10.92 -4.41
N ARG A 140 16.69 12.00 -3.96
CA ARG A 140 16.60 13.35 -4.56
C ARG A 140 17.16 13.46 -5.96
N ARG A 141 17.97 12.53 -6.43
CA ARG A 141 18.43 12.49 -7.82
C ARG A 141 17.31 12.12 -8.80
N HIS A 142 16.28 11.44 -8.33
CA HIS A 142 15.23 10.86 -9.14
C HIS A 142 13.85 11.45 -8.90
N PHE A 143 13.61 12.04 -7.72
CA PHE A 143 12.30 12.50 -7.29
C PHE A 143 12.35 13.92 -6.73
N ASP A 144 11.32 14.71 -7.04
CA ASP A 144 11.13 16.03 -6.46
C ASP A 144 10.59 15.96 -5.01
N ASP A 145 10.59 17.08 -4.30
CA ASP A 145 10.17 17.14 -2.90
C ASP A 145 8.69 16.75 -2.70
N ASP A 146 7.81 17.02 -3.67
CA ASP A 146 6.40 16.63 -3.59
C ASP A 146 6.21 15.12 -3.79
N GLN A 147 7.01 14.50 -4.68
CA GLN A 147 7.03 13.04 -4.84
C GLN A 147 7.60 12.35 -3.60
N ILE A 148 8.65 12.90 -3.02
CA ILE A 148 9.23 12.38 -1.76
C ILE A 148 8.23 12.52 -0.62
N LEU A 149 7.53 13.65 -0.51
CA LEU A 149 6.47 13.84 0.48
C LEU A 149 5.36 12.78 0.34
N GLU A 150 4.96 12.48 -0.91
CA GLU A 150 3.97 11.42 -1.17
C GLU A 150 4.50 10.04 -0.76
N MET A 151 5.77 9.72 -1.02
CA MET A 151 6.41 8.48 -0.55
C MET A 151 6.38 8.40 0.97
N VAL A 152 6.79 9.46 1.68
CA VAL A 152 6.78 9.50 3.15
C VAL A 152 5.38 9.31 3.71
N ALA A 153 4.35 9.89 3.09
CA ALA A 153 2.96 9.68 3.50
C ALA A 153 2.55 8.20 3.37
N VAL A 154 2.93 7.54 2.27
CA VAL A 154 2.70 6.10 2.07
C VAL A 154 3.42 5.27 3.14
N LEU A 155 4.69 5.55 3.41
CA LEU A 155 5.48 4.85 4.43
C LEU A 155 4.88 5.02 5.83
N ALA A 156 4.42 6.22 6.18
CA ALA A 156 3.80 6.51 7.48
C ALA A 156 2.46 5.76 7.64
N LEU A 157 1.63 5.74 6.61
CA LEU A 157 0.37 4.98 6.62
C LEU A 157 0.64 3.47 6.80
N LEU A 158 1.61 2.93 6.07
CA LEU A 158 2.01 1.53 6.23
C LEU A 158 2.67 1.27 7.59
N GLY A 159 3.40 2.22 8.15
CA GLY A 159 3.92 2.14 9.52
C GLY A 159 2.82 1.96 10.57
N PHE A 160 1.68 2.65 10.41
CA PHE A 160 0.47 2.42 11.21
C PHE A 160 -0.11 1.02 10.94
N LEU A 161 -0.36 0.68 9.68
CA LEU A 161 -1.00 -0.60 9.30
C LEU A 161 -0.16 -1.82 9.67
N ASN A 162 1.16 -1.76 9.51
CA ASN A 162 2.06 -2.85 9.86
C ASN A 162 1.96 -3.19 11.35
N ARG A 163 1.98 -2.18 12.23
CA ARG A 163 1.81 -2.39 13.68
C ARG A 163 0.42 -2.86 14.02
N TRP A 164 -0.61 -2.27 13.42
CA TRP A 164 -2.01 -2.66 13.61
C TRP A 164 -2.24 -4.13 13.29
N ASN A 165 -1.92 -4.53 12.05
CA ASN A 165 -2.22 -5.87 11.56
C ASN A 165 -1.35 -6.93 12.22
N ASP A 166 -0.07 -6.62 12.44
CA ASP A 166 0.86 -7.56 13.06
C ASP A 166 0.55 -7.79 14.55
N ALA A 167 0.24 -6.72 15.30
CA ALA A 167 -0.15 -6.83 16.70
C ALA A 167 -1.48 -7.58 16.89
N LEU A 168 -2.43 -7.42 15.99
CA LEU A 168 -3.75 -8.05 16.07
C LEU A 168 -3.81 -9.44 15.43
N ALA A 169 -2.75 -9.88 14.76
CA ALA A 169 -2.74 -11.09 13.95
C ALA A 169 -3.95 -11.13 13.01
N THR A 170 -4.17 -10.03 12.27
CA THR A 170 -5.31 -9.88 11.35
C THR A 170 -5.27 -11.00 10.30
N PRO A 171 -6.34 -11.80 10.11
CA PRO A 171 -6.36 -12.86 9.12
C PRO A 171 -6.29 -12.30 7.71
N LEU A 172 -5.54 -12.99 6.83
CA LEU A 172 -5.49 -12.68 5.40
C LEU A 172 -6.79 -13.07 4.71
N GLU A 173 -7.23 -12.24 3.80
CA GLU A 173 -8.28 -12.56 2.85
C GLU A 173 -7.76 -13.50 1.76
N GLU A 174 -8.66 -14.22 1.13
CA GLU A 174 -8.33 -15.25 0.15
C GLU A 174 -7.51 -14.71 -1.03
N GLY A 175 -7.88 -13.55 -1.59
CA GLY A 175 -7.19 -12.95 -2.74
C GLY A 175 -5.73 -12.65 -2.47
N PRO A 176 -5.38 -11.79 -1.50
CA PRO A 176 -3.98 -11.50 -1.14
C PRO A 176 -3.20 -12.73 -0.68
N ARG A 177 -3.86 -13.67 0.02
CA ARG A 177 -3.22 -14.91 0.46
C ARG A 177 -2.81 -15.76 -0.73
N ASN A 178 -3.74 -16.06 -1.65
CA ASN A 178 -3.48 -16.87 -2.82
C ASN A 178 -2.39 -16.23 -3.71
N PHE A 179 -2.46 -14.91 -3.90
CA PHE A 179 -1.44 -14.19 -4.64
C PHE A 179 -0.05 -14.36 -3.99
N ALA A 180 0.04 -14.15 -2.69
CA ALA A 180 1.31 -14.25 -1.97
C ALA A 180 1.85 -15.70 -1.91
N GLU A 181 1.00 -16.69 -1.74
CA GLU A 181 1.37 -18.12 -1.82
C GLU A 181 1.95 -18.49 -3.19
N CYS A 182 1.37 -17.96 -4.29
CA CYS A 182 1.87 -18.21 -5.64
C CYS A 182 3.16 -17.47 -5.97
N HIS A 183 3.32 -16.22 -5.55
CA HIS A 183 4.33 -15.32 -6.10
C HIS A 183 5.40 -14.86 -5.10
N LEU A 184 5.17 -14.97 -3.79
CA LEU A 184 6.08 -14.42 -2.79
C LEU A 184 6.79 -15.48 -1.95
N THR A 185 6.38 -16.74 -1.98
CA THR A 185 7.02 -17.82 -1.21
C THR A 185 8.47 -18.02 -1.61
N GLY A 186 8.78 -17.90 -2.91
CA GLY A 186 10.14 -17.98 -3.46
C GLY A 186 11.08 -16.89 -2.95
N ILE A 187 10.55 -15.77 -2.47
CA ILE A 187 11.32 -14.65 -1.89
C ILE A 187 11.16 -14.53 -0.37
N GLY A 188 10.73 -15.64 0.28
CA GLY A 188 10.72 -15.80 1.72
C GLY A 188 9.45 -15.36 2.45
N TRP A 189 8.37 -15.05 1.76
CA TRP A 189 7.10 -14.74 2.39
C TRP A 189 6.44 -16.00 3.00
N LYS A 190 5.85 -15.83 4.19
CA LYS A 190 5.07 -16.88 4.87
C LYS A 190 3.92 -16.22 5.62
N ALA A 191 2.71 -16.71 5.47
CA ALA A 191 1.54 -16.13 6.13
C ALA A 191 1.63 -16.09 7.67
N GLY A 192 2.28 -17.08 8.28
CA GLY A 192 2.52 -17.11 9.73
C GLY A 192 1.22 -16.98 10.54
N LYS A 193 1.19 -16.06 11.49
CA LYS A 193 0.03 -15.80 12.38
C LYS A 193 -1.20 -15.23 11.69
N HIS A 194 -1.11 -14.91 10.39
CA HIS A 194 -2.20 -14.37 9.58
C HIS A 194 -2.99 -15.46 8.82
N LEU A 195 -2.69 -16.75 9.05
CA LEU A 195 -3.39 -17.90 8.46
C LEU A 195 -4.73 -18.24 9.11
N ASP A 196 -5.11 -17.54 10.17
CA ASP A 196 -6.31 -17.90 10.94
C ASP A 196 -7.56 -17.94 10.06
N THR A 197 -8.20 -19.12 10.02
CA THR A 197 -9.26 -19.48 9.08
C THR A 197 -10.66 -19.20 9.62
N ILE A 198 -10.85 -18.13 10.39
CA ILE A 198 -12.22 -17.75 10.73
C ILE A 198 -12.87 -17.24 9.44
N PRO A 199 -13.89 -17.95 8.90
CA PRO A 199 -14.61 -17.43 7.75
C PRO A 199 -15.34 -16.17 8.20
N LEU A 200 -14.73 -15.01 7.96
CA LEU A 200 -15.47 -13.76 8.02
C LEU A 200 -16.46 -13.87 6.86
N ASN A 201 -17.75 -13.84 7.19
CA ASN A 201 -18.89 -14.05 6.30
C ASN A 201 -18.58 -13.66 4.85
N PRO A 202 -18.77 -14.57 3.88
CA PRO A 202 -18.57 -14.25 2.48
C PRO A 202 -19.44 -13.04 2.15
N HIS A 203 -18.79 -11.96 1.75
CA HIS A 203 -19.50 -10.73 1.44
C HIS A 203 -20.28 -10.94 0.16
N PRO A 204 -21.62 -10.84 0.14
CA PRO A 204 -22.35 -10.83 -1.11
C PRO A 204 -21.82 -9.63 -1.92
N ARG A 205 -21.37 -9.90 -3.16
CA ARG A 205 -20.99 -8.84 -4.10
C ARG A 205 -22.16 -7.87 -4.21
N ARG A 206 -22.06 -6.71 -3.60
CA ARG A 206 -23.07 -5.65 -3.77
C ARG A 206 -22.71 -4.84 -5.00
N SER A 207 -23.73 -4.47 -5.75
CA SER A 207 -23.56 -3.51 -6.84
C SER A 207 -23.01 -2.20 -6.26
N ILE A 208 -21.91 -1.73 -6.83
CA ILE A 208 -21.31 -0.46 -6.44
C ILE A 208 -22.32 0.65 -6.71
N PRO A 209 -22.66 1.51 -5.73
CA PRO A 209 -23.58 2.63 -5.97
C PRO A 209 -23.13 3.47 -7.16
N LEU A 210 -24.06 3.94 -7.98
CA LEU A 210 -23.76 4.68 -9.23
C LEU A 210 -22.81 5.86 -8.98
N ARG A 211 -22.96 6.55 -7.85
CA ARG A 211 -22.07 7.65 -7.43
C ARG A 211 -20.62 7.18 -7.19
N ALA A 212 -20.45 6.01 -6.61
CA ALA A 212 -19.12 5.43 -6.40
C ALA A 212 -18.52 4.91 -7.72
N GLN A 213 -19.33 4.38 -8.64
CA GLN A 213 -18.89 4.02 -9.98
C GLN A 213 -18.41 5.26 -10.76
N LEU A 214 -19.15 6.37 -10.70
CA LEU A 214 -18.77 7.65 -11.32
C LEU A 214 -17.47 8.19 -10.71
N PHE A 215 -17.32 8.13 -9.39
CA PHE A 215 -16.11 8.55 -8.68
C PHE A 215 -14.90 7.72 -9.11
N LEU A 216 -15.02 6.38 -9.16
CA LEU A 216 -13.96 5.49 -9.64
C LEU A 216 -13.63 5.71 -11.12
N TRP A 217 -14.63 6.01 -11.95
CA TRP A 217 -14.43 6.34 -13.35
C TRP A 217 -13.68 7.67 -13.52
N LEU A 218 -14.01 8.69 -12.74
CA LEU A 218 -13.29 9.96 -12.69
C LEU A 218 -11.85 9.77 -12.23
N LEU A 219 -11.61 8.96 -11.19
CA LEU A 219 -10.26 8.63 -10.70
C LEU A 219 -9.41 7.93 -11.76
N ARG A 220 -9.98 7.01 -12.55
CA ARG A 220 -9.28 6.32 -13.64
C ARG A 220 -8.92 7.25 -14.81
N ARG A 221 -9.70 8.29 -15.05
CA ARG A 221 -9.48 9.27 -16.14
C ARG A 221 -8.57 10.42 -15.75
N TRP A 222 -8.40 10.68 -14.47
CA TRP A 222 -7.56 11.77 -14.01
C TRP A 222 -6.09 11.35 -14.05
N ARG A 223 -5.42 11.67 -15.18
CA ARG A 223 -3.95 11.61 -15.26
C ARG A 223 -3.42 12.99 -14.85
N PRO A 224 -2.60 13.07 -13.77
CA PRO A 224 -1.95 14.33 -13.44
C PRO A 224 -1.09 14.76 -14.63
N ARG A 225 -1.29 15.97 -15.13
CA ARG A 225 -0.39 16.56 -16.11
C ARG A 225 0.95 16.77 -15.40
N PRO A 226 2.10 16.31 -15.96
CA PRO A 226 3.38 16.65 -15.43
C PRO A 226 3.50 18.18 -15.44
N ARG A 227 3.62 18.81 -14.27
CA ARG A 227 3.97 20.23 -14.21
C ARG A 227 5.44 20.32 -14.59
N PRO A 228 5.84 21.25 -15.48
CA PRO A 228 7.24 21.48 -15.75
C PRO A 228 7.92 21.81 -14.41
N SER A 229 9.04 21.14 -14.13
CA SER A 229 9.88 21.38 -12.96
C SER A 229 10.31 22.85 -12.95
N LYS A 230 9.86 23.61 -11.95
CA LYS A 230 10.26 25.01 -11.73
C LYS A 230 11.58 25.13 -10.99
N TYR A 231 12.27 24.03 -10.69
CA TYR A 231 13.48 23.99 -9.86
C TYR A 231 14.71 23.44 -10.61
N ASN A 232 14.99 24.01 -11.80
CA ASN A 232 16.28 23.77 -12.44
C ASN A 232 17.20 24.99 -12.37
N SER A 233 17.12 25.79 -11.31
CA SER A 233 18.07 26.89 -11.10
C SER A 233 18.30 27.09 -9.60
N PHE A 234 19.22 26.32 -9.02
CA PHE A 234 19.98 26.80 -7.89
C PHE A 234 21.23 27.51 -8.44
N PRO A 235 21.36 28.85 -8.34
CA PRO A 235 22.62 29.51 -8.56
C PRO A 235 23.44 29.38 -7.27
N GLY A 236 24.62 28.80 -7.35
CA GLY A 236 25.63 28.94 -6.30
C GLY A 236 26.15 27.64 -5.70
N ALA A 237 26.94 26.91 -6.46
CA ALA A 237 28.07 26.17 -5.93
C ALA A 237 29.31 26.68 -6.69
N THR A 238 29.99 27.63 -6.13
CA THR A 238 31.38 27.94 -6.47
C THR A 238 32.32 27.12 -5.60
N PRO A 239 33.51 26.78 -6.09
CA PRO A 239 34.39 25.69 -5.65
C PRO A 239 35.00 25.87 -4.27
#